data_e195f4751bd9b9582fcd62e2f43de449
#
_entry.id   e195f4751bd9b9582fcd62e2f43de449
#
_cell.length_a   1.000
_cell.length_b   1.000
_cell.length_c   1.000
_cell.angle_alpha   90.00
_cell.angle_beta   90.00
_cell.angle_gamma   90.00
#
_symmetry.space_group_name_H-M   'P 1'
#
loop_
_entity.id
_entity.type
_entity.pdbx_description
1 polymer ?
#
loop_
_entity_poly.entity_id
_entity_poly.type
_entity_poly.pdbx_seq_one_letter_code
_entity_poly.pdbx_strand_id
1 'polypeptide(L)'
;ANGYVVMVTNPRGSSGRGLDFQKKIFADWGNVDADDISQLADYAISLGYIDENRLGLGGWSYGGMLTDYVIAKDQRFKAATSGAGIANLLSGFGDDQYIREYIVEMGTPWDNTEAWLRVSHPFLNANKIVTPTLFLVGEKDYNVPLIGSEQMYQALKHLNIPTELIVYPGEHHSFSTPSYNKDVLERYLAWYEKYLN
;
A
#
# COMPACT_ATOMS: atom_id res chain seq x y z
N ALA A 1 -10.54 0.22 20.28
CA ALA A 1 -11.37 1.06 21.12
C ALA A 1 -12.33 1.98 20.33
N ASN A 2 -12.17 2.10 19.02
CA ASN A 2 -12.99 2.98 18.17
C ASN A 2 -14.05 2.22 17.34
N GLY A 3 -14.46 1.03 17.78
CA GLY A 3 -15.55 0.27 17.15
C GLY A 3 -15.17 -0.56 15.93
N TYR A 4 -13.89 -0.60 15.56
CA TYR A 4 -13.40 -1.40 14.44
C TYR A 4 -12.93 -2.78 14.88
N VAL A 5 -13.21 -3.79 14.09
CA VAL A 5 -12.49 -5.06 14.11
C VAL A 5 -11.25 -4.90 13.24
N VAL A 6 -10.09 -5.21 13.79
CA VAL A 6 -8.82 -5.11 13.07
C VAL A 6 -8.25 -6.51 12.87
N MET A 7 -7.96 -6.86 11.62
CA MET A 7 -7.31 -8.11 11.25
C MET A 7 -5.95 -7.83 10.63
N VAL A 8 -4.95 -8.60 11.02
CA VAL A 8 -3.59 -8.52 10.50
C VAL A 8 -3.17 -9.91 10.06
N THR A 9 -2.50 -10.02 8.94
CA THR A 9 -2.01 -11.30 8.42
C THR A 9 -0.56 -11.21 7.98
N ASN A 10 0.07 -12.37 7.85
CA ASN A 10 1.34 -12.52 7.17
C ASN A 10 1.06 -13.16 5.79
N PRO A 11 0.92 -12.36 4.73
CA PRO A 11 0.69 -12.87 3.38
C PRO A 11 1.92 -13.64 2.88
N ARG A 12 1.76 -14.39 1.80
CA ARG A 12 2.90 -15.00 1.09
C ARG A 12 3.94 -13.92 0.78
N GLY A 13 5.21 -14.26 0.92
CA GLY A 13 6.31 -13.30 0.93
C GLY A 13 6.84 -12.95 2.32
N SER A 14 6.02 -13.13 3.38
CA SER A 14 6.44 -12.85 4.76
C SER A 14 7.50 -13.82 5.23
N SER A 15 8.41 -13.34 6.09
CA SER A 15 9.44 -14.16 6.76
C SER A 15 8.86 -15.05 7.86
N GLY A 16 9.67 -16.02 8.35
CA GLY A 16 9.30 -16.87 9.49
C GLY A 16 8.42 -18.09 9.16
N ARG A 17 8.08 -18.31 7.87
CA ARG A 17 7.27 -19.45 7.41
C ARG A 17 7.99 -20.33 6.38
N GLY A 18 9.30 -20.27 6.37
CA GLY A 18 10.15 -21.00 5.43
C GLY A 18 10.40 -20.26 4.11
N LEU A 19 11.47 -20.68 3.44
CA LEU A 19 11.98 -20.00 2.26
C LEU A 19 11.02 -20.06 1.07
N ASP A 20 10.32 -21.19 0.90
CA ASP A 20 9.35 -21.35 -0.20
C ASP A 20 8.16 -20.40 -0.07
N PHE A 21 7.71 -20.13 1.16
CA PHE A 21 6.67 -19.15 1.43
C PHE A 21 7.16 -17.73 1.16
N GLN A 22 8.37 -17.42 1.60
CA GLN A 22 8.98 -16.10 1.41
C GLN A 22 9.23 -15.78 -0.06
N LYS A 23 9.65 -16.76 -0.86
CA LYS A 23 9.95 -16.58 -2.30
C LYS A 23 8.72 -16.53 -3.20
N LYS A 24 7.50 -16.68 -2.68
CA LYS A 24 6.28 -16.69 -3.51
C LYS A 24 6.02 -15.40 -4.27
N ILE A 25 6.59 -14.29 -3.81
CA ILE A 25 6.44 -12.96 -4.44
C ILE A 25 7.71 -12.52 -5.18
N PHE A 26 8.70 -13.40 -5.36
CA PHE A 26 9.96 -13.04 -6.02
C PHE A 26 9.70 -12.52 -7.45
N ALA A 27 10.08 -11.27 -7.71
CA ALA A 27 9.82 -10.52 -8.94
C ALA A 27 8.32 -10.49 -9.38
N ASP A 28 7.39 -10.69 -8.43
CA ASP A 28 5.95 -10.77 -8.69
C ASP A 28 5.12 -10.19 -7.53
N TRP A 29 5.57 -9.05 -7.00
CA TRP A 29 4.92 -8.35 -5.91
C TRP A 29 3.51 -7.91 -6.30
N GLY A 30 2.60 -7.92 -5.33
CA GLY A 30 1.21 -7.50 -5.52
C GLY A 30 0.34 -8.51 -6.28
N ASN A 31 0.82 -9.74 -6.46
CA ASN A 31 0.04 -10.81 -7.05
C ASN A 31 -0.55 -11.72 -5.96
N VAL A 32 0.16 -12.78 -5.57
CA VAL A 32 -0.36 -13.76 -4.61
C VAL A 32 -0.49 -13.20 -3.18
N ASP A 33 0.33 -12.25 -2.80
CA ASP A 33 0.26 -11.53 -1.53
C ASP A 33 -0.96 -10.59 -1.45
N ALA A 34 -1.31 -9.92 -2.55
CA ALA A 34 -2.55 -9.14 -2.63
C ALA A 34 -3.79 -10.05 -2.60
N ASP A 35 -3.73 -11.21 -3.25
CA ASP A 35 -4.80 -12.21 -3.20
C ASP A 35 -5.01 -12.74 -1.78
N ASP A 36 -3.94 -12.90 -0.99
CA ASP A 36 -4.02 -13.31 0.42
C ASP A 36 -4.77 -12.27 1.27
N ILE A 37 -4.61 -10.97 0.99
CA ILE A 37 -5.36 -9.92 1.67
C ILE A 37 -6.84 -9.96 1.30
N SER A 38 -7.17 -10.16 0.02
CA SER A 38 -8.56 -10.32 -0.41
C SER A 38 -9.20 -11.56 0.22
N GLN A 39 -8.48 -12.68 0.32
CA GLN A 39 -8.94 -13.90 1.01
C GLN A 39 -9.11 -13.69 2.52
N LEU A 40 -8.26 -12.86 3.15
CA LEU A 40 -8.46 -12.48 4.55
C LEU A 40 -9.78 -11.73 4.74
N ALA A 41 -10.14 -10.84 3.80
CA ALA A 41 -11.43 -10.16 3.83
C ALA A 41 -12.60 -11.15 3.68
N ASP A 42 -12.49 -12.13 2.76
CA ASP A 42 -13.49 -13.20 2.61
C ASP A 42 -13.65 -14.01 3.91
N TYR A 43 -12.54 -14.37 4.54
CA TYR A 43 -12.54 -15.06 5.83
C TYR A 43 -13.20 -14.19 6.91
N ALA A 44 -12.85 -12.90 6.99
CA ALA A 44 -13.45 -11.98 7.95
C ALA A 44 -14.98 -11.93 7.83
N ILE A 45 -15.48 -11.76 6.59
CA ILE A 45 -16.92 -11.74 6.30
C ILE A 45 -17.58 -13.06 6.71
N SER A 46 -16.92 -14.19 6.48
CA SER A 46 -17.44 -15.52 6.84
C SER A 46 -17.66 -15.73 8.34
N LEU A 47 -17.05 -14.91 9.19
CA LEU A 47 -17.25 -14.95 10.65
C LEU A 47 -18.65 -14.50 11.08
N GLY A 48 -19.41 -13.84 10.20
CA GLY A 48 -20.81 -13.50 10.39
C GLY A 48 -21.10 -12.27 11.26
N TYR A 49 -20.08 -11.57 11.73
CA TYR A 49 -20.20 -10.31 12.49
C TYR A 49 -19.49 -9.11 11.85
N ILE A 50 -18.94 -9.30 10.66
CA ILE A 50 -18.28 -8.26 9.88
C ILE A 50 -19.27 -7.74 8.82
N ASP A 51 -19.41 -6.43 8.75
CA ASP A 51 -20.20 -5.78 7.70
C ASP A 51 -19.36 -5.67 6.41
N GLU A 52 -19.73 -6.45 5.41
CA GLU A 52 -19.04 -6.48 4.12
C GLU A 52 -19.09 -5.15 3.34
N ASN A 53 -20.02 -4.27 3.70
CA ASN A 53 -20.15 -2.94 3.08
C ASN A 53 -19.27 -1.87 3.75
N ARG A 54 -18.58 -2.22 4.85
CA ARG A 54 -17.74 -1.30 5.63
C ARG A 54 -16.32 -1.85 5.83
N LEU A 55 -15.72 -2.31 4.75
CA LEU A 55 -14.36 -2.82 4.74
C LEU A 55 -13.36 -1.70 4.49
N GLY A 56 -12.40 -1.54 5.39
CA GLY A 56 -11.24 -0.67 5.24
C GLY A 56 -9.96 -1.48 5.05
N LEU A 57 -8.99 -0.89 4.38
CA LEU A 57 -7.66 -1.48 4.14
C LEU A 57 -6.58 -0.46 4.46
N GLY A 58 -5.45 -0.91 5.01
CA GLY A 58 -4.33 0.00 5.20
C GLY A 58 -3.05 -0.69 5.60
N GLY A 59 -1.95 0.02 5.41
CA GLY A 59 -0.64 -0.45 5.78
C GLY A 59 0.44 0.62 5.64
N TRP A 60 1.64 0.30 6.10
CA TRP A 60 2.82 1.14 6.04
C TRP A 60 3.96 0.44 5.32
N SER A 61 4.79 1.17 4.54
CA SER A 61 5.91 0.63 3.79
C SER A 61 5.44 -0.40 2.76
N TYR A 62 5.95 -1.62 2.77
CA TYR A 62 5.41 -2.69 1.95
C TYR A 62 3.90 -2.89 2.16
N GLY A 63 3.38 -2.66 3.37
CA GLY A 63 1.95 -2.67 3.64
C GLY A 63 1.19 -1.54 2.93
N GLY A 64 1.81 -0.37 2.74
CA GLY A 64 1.29 0.71 1.89
C GLY A 64 1.28 0.31 0.43
N MET A 65 2.39 -0.25 -0.08
CA MET A 65 2.47 -0.82 -1.43
C MET A 65 1.40 -1.89 -1.65
N LEU A 66 1.25 -2.82 -0.69
CA LEU A 66 0.25 -3.89 -0.75
C LEU A 66 -1.18 -3.35 -0.72
N THR A 67 -1.42 -2.24 -0.01
CA THR A 67 -2.69 -1.52 -0.06
C THR A 67 -2.98 -1.03 -1.48
N ASP A 68 -2.00 -0.40 -2.14
CA ASP A 68 -2.14 0.08 -3.51
C ASP A 68 -2.39 -1.07 -4.51
N TYR A 69 -1.71 -2.21 -4.33
CA TYR A 69 -1.93 -3.42 -5.14
C TYR A 69 -3.35 -3.97 -4.97
N VAL A 70 -3.83 -4.05 -3.74
CA VAL A 70 -5.16 -4.61 -3.44
C VAL A 70 -6.26 -3.73 -4.00
N ILE A 71 -6.26 -2.42 -3.76
CA ILE A 71 -7.32 -1.51 -4.25
C ILE A 71 -7.36 -1.40 -5.78
N ALA A 72 -6.25 -1.70 -6.47
CA ALA A 72 -6.23 -1.77 -7.93
C ALA A 72 -6.87 -3.07 -8.48
N LYS A 73 -7.01 -4.12 -7.66
CA LYS A 73 -7.56 -5.44 -8.02
C LYS A 73 -8.95 -5.69 -7.43
N ASP A 74 -9.19 -5.24 -6.20
CA ASP A 74 -10.38 -5.55 -5.40
C ASP A 74 -11.11 -4.27 -4.97
N GLN A 75 -12.29 -4.05 -5.49
CA GLN A 75 -13.08 -2.82 -5.35
C GLN A 75 -14.04 -2.84 -4.15
N ARG A 76 -14.01 -3.89 -3.32
CA ARG A 76 -14.91 -4.02 -2.15
C ARG A 76 -14.59 -3.06 -1.02
N PHE A 77 -13.34 -2.60 -0.93
CA PHE A 77 -12.89 -1.70 0.14
C PHE A 77 -13.45 -0.29 -0.05
N LYS A 78 -14.02 0.29 1.02
CA LYS A 78 -14.67 1.60 1.00
C LYS A 78 -13.76 2.73 1.48
N ALA A 79 -12.63 2.38 2.11
CA ALA A 79 -11.59 3.32 2.51
C ALA A 79 -10.23 2.62 2.50
N ALA A 80 -9.19 3.35 2.09
CA ALA A 80 -7.82 2.87 2.17
C ALA A 80 -6.88 3.91 2.77
N THR A 81 -5.83 3.43 3.47
CA THR A 81 -4.73 4.27 3.93
C THR A 81 -3.41 3.66 3.46
N SER A 82 -2.72 4.30 2.51
CA SER A 82 -1.41 3.89 2.01
C SER A 82 -0.33 4.78 2.65
N GLY A 83 0.33 4.25 3.66
CA GLY A 83 1.44 4.93 4.34
C GLY A 83 2.78 4.54 3.73
N ALA A 84 3.58 5.52 3.31
CA ALA A 84 4.89 5.31 2.70
C ALA A 84 4.87 4.18 1.65
N GLY A 85 3.87 4.21 0.74
CA GLY A 85 3.71 3.27 -0.37
C GLY A 85 4.30 3.79 -1.68
N ILE A 86 4.66 2.89 -2.57
CA ILE A 86 5.06 3.19 -3.95
C ILE A 86 4.38 2.20 -4.89
N ALA A 87 3.61 2.71 -5.83
CA ALA A 87 2.81 1.93 -6.77
C ALA A 87 3.43 1.84 -8.18
N ASN A 88 4.46 2.64 -8.44
CA ASN A 88 5.25 2.66 -9.66
C ASN A 88 6.72 2.49 -9.30
N LEU A 89 7.21 1.27 -9.28
CA LEU A 89 8.56 0.98 -8.83
C LEU A 89 9.65 1.57 -9.75
N LEU A 90 9.33 1.81 -11.03
CA LEU A 90 10.24 2.50 -11.94
C LEU A 90 10.59 3.92 -11.47
N SER A 91 9.67 4.61 -10.80
CA SER A 91 9.94 5.95 -10.26
C SER A 91 10.85 5.93 -9.02
N GLY A 92 10.90 4.80 -8.31
CA GLY A 92 11.82 4.61 -7.19
C GLY A 92 13.26 4.27 -7.60
N PHE A 93 13.46 3.84 -8.85
CA PHE A 93 14.78 3.43 -9.30
C PHE A 93 15.77 4.60 -9.27
N GLY A 94 16.69 4.57 -8.32
CA GLY A 94 17.71 5.59 -8.11
C GLY A 94 17.31 6.70 -7.13
N ASP A 95 16.09 6.71 -6.62
CA ASP A 95 15.60 7.63 -5.60
C ASP A 95 15.55 6.99 -4.21
N ASP A 96 15.45 5.66 -4.15
CA ASP A 96 15.53 4.87 -2.92
C ASP A 96 16.87 4.16 -2.72
N GLN A 97 17.00 3.46 -1.60
CA GLN A 97 18.24 2.76 -1.22
C GLN A 97 18.33 1.32 -1.74
N TYR A 98 17.33 0.80 -2.47
CA TYR A 98 17.17 -0.63 -2.78
C TYR A 98 17.57 -1.04 -4.21
N ILE A 99 18.31 -0.21 -4.94
CA ILE A 99 18.71 -0.49 -6.34
C ILE A 99 19.35 -1.88 -6.49
N ARG A 100 20.26 -2.25 -5.56
CA ARG A 100 20.95 -3.53 -5.61
C ARG A 100 19.99 -4.70 -5.46
N GLU A 101 19.07 -4.60 -4.52
CA GLU A 101 18.07 -5.61 -4.24
C GLU A 101 17.15 -5.79 -5.45
N TYR A 102 16.69 -4.71 -6.04
CA TYR A 102 15.86 -4.75 -7.25
C TYR A 102 16.58 -5.41 -8.43
N ILE A 103 17.85 -5.06 -8.67
CA ILE A 103 18.63 -5.66 -9.77
C ILE A 103 18.83 -7.16 -9.53
N VAL A 104 19.09 -7.58 -8.30
CA VAL A 104 19.23 -9.01 -7.95
C VAL A 104 17.92 -9.77 -8.14
N GLU A 105 16.79 -9.16 -7.84
CA GLU A 105 15.48 -9.80 -7.92
C GLU A 105 14.88 -9.75 -9.32
N MET A 106 14.95 -8.60 -9.99
CA MET A 106 14.22 -8.35 -11.24
C MET A 106 15.12 -8.10 -12.46
N GLY A 107 16.45 -7.92 -12.27
CA GLY A 107 17.31 -7.37 -13.29
C GLY A 107 17.16 -5.85 -13.44
N THR A 108 17.88 -5.27 -14.39
CA THR A 108 17.79 -3.83 -14.65
C THR A 108 16.49 -3.48 -15.41
N PRO A 109 15.95 -2.24 -15.28
CA PRO A 109 14.74 -1.86 -16.01
C PRO A 109 14.85 -1.97 -17.53
N TRP A 110 16.03 -1.76 -18.09
CA TRP A 110 16.26 -1.84 -19.56
C TRP A 110 16.49 -3.27 -20.07
N ASP A 111 16.92 -4.21 -19.20
CA ASP A 111 17.12 -5.61 -19.60
C ASP A 111 15.85 -6.46 -19.33
N ASN A 112 15.03 -6.07 -18.36
CA ASN A 112 13.81 -6.79 -17.97
C ASN A 112 12.66 -5.86 -17.65
N THR A 113 12.32 -4.99 -18.59
CA THR A 113 11.23 -4.00 -18.46
C THR A 113 9.90 -4.63 -18.03
N GLU A 114 9.62 -5.86 -18.50
CA GLU A 114 8.37 -6.56 -18.18
C GLU A 114 8.21 -6.81 -16.67
N ALA A 115 9.26 -7.23 -15.97
CA ALA A 115 9.22 -7.43 -14.52
C ALA A 115 8.91 -6.12 -13.79
N TRP A 116 9.54 -5.02 -14.19
CA TRP A 116 9.32 -3.70 -13.60
C TRP A 116 7.90 -3.17 -13.83
N LEU A 117 7.35 -3.37 -15.02
CA LEU A 117 5.97 -3.01 -15.31
C LEU A 117 4.98 -3.88 -14.53
N ARG A 118 5.29 -5.17 -14.38
CA ARG A 118 4.46 -6.11 -13.60
C ARG A 118 4.33 -5.68 -12.13
N VAL A 119 5.43 -5.33 -11.47
CA VAL A 119 5.40 -4.85 -10.08
C VAL A 119 4.94 -3.39 -9.95
N SER A 120 4.82 -2.65 -11.05
CA SER A 120 4.26 -1.29 -11.09
C SER A 120 2.77 -1.27 -11.49
N HIS A 121 2.10 -2.41 -11.48
CA HIS A 121 0.73 -2.53 -11.98
C HIS A 121 -0.32 -1.67 -11.26
N PRO A 122 -0.22 -1.29 -9.96
CA PRO A 122 -1.23 -0.44 -9.35
C PRO A 122 -1.31 0.94 -10.03
N PHE A 123 -0.17 1.56 -10.29
CA PHE A 123 -0.12 2.83 -11.00
C PHE A 123 -0.64 2.71 -12.44
N LEU A 124 -0.22 1.65 -13.15
CA LEU A 124 -0.66 1.39 -14.53
C LEU A 124 -2.15 1.01 -14.63
N ASN A 125 -2.77 0.59 -13.53
CA ASN A 125 -4.19 0.27 -13.43
C ASN A 125 -4.96 1.22 -12.50
N ALA A 126 -4.44 2.41 -12.24
CA ALA A 126 -5.09 3.39 -11.34
C ALA A 126 -6.53 3.70 -11.75
N ASN A 127 -6.84 3.61 -13.05
CA ASN A 127 -8.20 3.79 -13.58
C ASN A 127 -9.22 2.71 -13.14
N LYS A 128 -8.77 1.63 -12.50
CA LYS A 128 -9.65 0.61 -11.89
C LYS A 128 -9.95 0.89 -10.42
N ILE A 129 -9.21 1.78 -9.79
CA ILE A 129 -9.37 2.12 -8.38
C ILE A 129 -10.60 2.98 -8.20
N VAL A 130 -11.46 2.58 -7.27
CA VAL A 130 -12.65 3.33 -6.87
C VAL A 130 -12.61 3.70 -5.38
N THR A 131 -11.65 3.17 -4.66
CA THR A 131 -11.53 3.29 -3.20
C THR A 131 -10.98 4.65 -2.80
N PRO A 132 -11.69 5.44 -1.97
CA PRO A 132 -11.14 6.63 -1.33
C PRO A 132 -9.85 6.31 -0.59
N THR A 133 -8.75 7.00 -0.91
CA THR A 133 -7.41 6.65 -0.40
C THR A 133 -6.70 7.86 0.21
N LEU A 134 -6.23 7.69 1.45
CA LEU A 134 -5.37 8.63 2.16
C LEU A 134 -3.92 8.17 2.04
N PHE A 135 -3.05 9.03 1.53
CA PHE A 135 -1.60 8.81 1.46
C PHE A 135 -0.88 9.59 2.54
N LEU A 136 0.09 8.95 3.23
CA LEU A 136 0.91 9.56 4.27
C LEU A 136 2.36 9.16 4.06
N VAL A 137 3.27 10.13 4.12
CA VAL A 137 4.70 9.89 3.86
C VAL A 137 5.59 10.91 4.56
N GLY A 138 6.80 10.52 4.94
CA GLY A 138 7.84 11.44 5.39
C GLY A 138 8.48 12.17 4.21
N GLU A 139 8.72 13.48 4.36
CA GLU A 139 9.36 14.30 3.31
C GLU A 139 10.74 13.75 2.89
N LYS A 140 11.47 13.16 3.84
CA LYS A 140 12.84 12.62 3.66
C LYS A 140 12.87 11.09 3.73
N ASP A 141 11.81 10.45 3.26
CA ASP A 141 11.79 9.00 3.19
C ASP A 141 12.65 8.50 2.03
N TYR A 142 13.78 7.85 2.34
CA TYR A 142 14.69 7.24 1.37
C TYR A 142 14.49 5.72 1.24
N ASN A 143 13.58 5.14 2.03
CA ASN A 143 13.20 3.74 1.88
C ASN A 143 12.08 3.59 0.84
N VAL A 144 11.04 4.43 1.00
CA VAL A 144 9.93 4.50 0.05
C VAL A 144 9.69 5.99 -0.24
N PRO A 145 10.31 6.52 -1.29
CA PRO A 145 10.34 7.95 -1.55
C PRO A 145 8.97 8.59 -1.75
N LEU A 146 8.89 9.86 -1.38
CA LEU A 146 7.69 10.70 -1.49
C LEU A 146 7.03 10.62 -2.87
N ILE A 147 7.83 10.52 -3.94
CA ILE A 147 7.34 10.43 -5.32
C ILE A 147 6.31 9.30 -5.53
N GLY A 148 6.45 8.18 -4.81
CA GLY A 148 5.52 7.05 -4.89
C GLY A 148 4.10 7.43 -4.47
N SER A 149 3.98 8.08 -3.32
CA SER A 149 2.70 8.59 -2.81
C SER A 149 2.15 9.73 -3.66
N GLU A 150 3.01 10.65 -4.12
CA GLU A 150 2.60 11.77 -4.99
C GLU A 150 1.99 11.29 -6.30
N GLN A 151 2.61 10.30 -6.96
CA GLN A 151 2.11 9.79 -8.24
C GLN A 151 0.72 9.16 -8.09
N MET A 152 0.50 8.34 -7.07
CA MET A 152 -0.82 7.75 -6.83
C MET A 152 -1.86 8.78 -6.43
N TYR A 153 -1.51 9.72 -5.55
CA TYR A 153 -2.38 10.84 -5.22
C TYR A 153 -2.82 11.62 -6.47
N GLN A 154 -1.88 11.98 -7.34
CA GLN A 154 -2.19 12.72 -8.56
C GLN A 154 -3.04 11.90 -9.54
N ALA A 155 -2.75 10.60 -9.68
CA ALA A 155 -3.56 9.71 -10.52
C ALA A 155 -5.01 9.64 -10.02
N LEU A 156 -5.23 9.39 -8.73
CA LEU A 156 -6.57 9.30 -8.15
C LEU A 156 -7.29 10.66 -8.19
N LYS A 157 -6.56 11.76 -7.96
CA LYS A 157 -7.09 13.11 -8.09
C LYS A 157 -7.61 13.39 -9.50
N HIS A 158 -6.83 13.04 -10.52
CA HIS A 158 -7.22 13.17 -11.93
C HIS A 158 -8.47 12.33 -12.28
N LEU A 159 -8.60 11.18 -11.67
CA LEU A 159 -9.74 10.27 -11.84
C LEU A 159 -10.97 10.66 -10.99
N ASN A 160 -10.90 11.76 -10.26
CA ASN A 160 -11.95 12.23 -9.33
C ASN A 160 -12.28 11.24 -8.22
N ILE A 161 -11.34 10.39 -7.83
CA ILE A 161 -11.46 9.53 -6.66
C ILE A 161 -11.10 10.36 -5.41
N PRO A 162 -11.90 10.33 -4.35
CA PRO A 162 -11.60 11.06 -3.12
C PRO A 162 -10.22 10.63 -2.57
N THR A 163 -9.31 11.60 -2.45
CA THR A 163 -7.95 11.31 -2.01
C THR A 163 -7.33 12.51 -1.30
N GLU A 164 -6.45 12.25 -0.35
CA GLU A 164 -5.63 13.23 0.35
C GLU A 164 -4.18 12.73 0.41
N LEU A 165 -3.23 13.67 0.39
CA LEU A 165 -1.80 13.40 0.60
C LEU A 165 -1.30 14.23 1.77
N ILE A 166 -0.73 13.59 2.76
CA ILE A 166 -0.12 14.21 3.93
C ILE A 166 1.38 13.94 3.90
N VAL A 167 2.15 15.01 3.77
CA VAL A 167 3.61 14.96 3.82
C VAL A 167 4.08 15.49 5.18
N TYR A 168 4.88 14.73 5.90
CA TYR A 168 5.41 15.11 7.21
C TYR A 168 6.80 15.72 7.06
N PRO A 169 6.95 17.05 7.24
CA PRO A 169 8.21 17.75 7.02
C PRO A 169 9.34 17.23 7.88
N GLY A 170 10.49 16.98 7.25
CA GLY A 170 11.71 16.53 7.94
C GLY A 170 11.71 15.07 8.38
N GLU A 171 10.60 14.36 8.31
CA GLU A 171 10.48 12.95 8.71
C GLU A 171 11.00 11.99 7.63
N HIS A 172 11.51 10.86 8.10
CA HIS A 172 12.00 9.75 7.29
C HIS A 172 10.94 8.64 7.21
N HIS A 173 11.35 7.41 6.94
CA HIS A 173 10.45 6.25 6.84
C HIS A 173 9.71 5.92 8.15
N SER A 174 10.33 6.21 9.29
CA SER A 174 9.71 6.13 10.61
C SER A 174 9.73 7.52 11.25
N PHE A 175 8.58 7.94 11.77
CA PHE A 175 8.47 9.28 12.34
C PHE A 175 9.04 9.33 13.75
N SER A 176 9.92 10.30 13.96
CA SER A 176 10.56 10.57 15.26
C SER A 176 9.77 11.59 16.10
N THR A 177 8.99 12.44 15.45
CA THR A 177 8.22 13.51 16.10
C THR A 177 6.92 12.97 16.71
N PRO A 178 6.75 13.00 18.05
CA PRO A 178 5.57 12.41 18.71
C PRO A 178 4.24 13.00 18.27
N SER A 179 4.18 14.31 17.96
CA SER A 179 2.97 14.96 17.48
C SER A 179 2.57 14.45 16.08
N TYR A 180 3.52 14.11 15.21
CA TYR A 180 3.24 13.52 13.91
C TYR A 180 2.72 12.09 14.03
N ASN A 181 3.30 11.29 14.93
CA ASN A 181 2.76 9.95 15.21
C ASN A 181 1.29 10.00 15.71
N LYS A 182 0.97 10.99 16.54
CA LYS A 182 -0.41 11.22 16.97
C LYS A 182 -1.30 11.64 15.80
N ASP A 183 -0.87 12.58 14.98
CA ASP A 183 -1.62 13.08 13.81
C ASP A 183 -1.90 11.95 12.79
N VAL A 184 -0.95 11.05 12.55
CA VAL A 184 -1.16 9.85 11.70
C VAL A 184 -2.35 9.03 12.20
N LEU A 185 -2.39 8.73 13.50
CA LEU A 185 -3.46 7.91 14.08
C LEU A 185 -4.82 8.63 14.03
N GLU A 186 -4.85 9.93 14.30
CA GLU A 186 -6.06 10.74 14.22
C GLU A 186 -6.59 10.81 12.79
N ARG A 187 -5.72 10.97 11.79
CA ARG A 187 -6.09 10.98 10.36
C ARG A 187 -6.61 9.62 9.90
N TYR A 188 -5.97 8.54 10.31
CA TYR A 188 -6.47 7.19 10.00
C TYR A 188 -7.88 6.99 10.52
N LEU A 189 -8.14 7.34 11.80
CA LEU A 189 -9.47 7.22 12.39
C LEU A 189 -10.48 8.10 11.66
N ALA A 190 -10.16 9.36 11.41
CA ALA A 190 -11.05 10.30 10.73
C ALA A 190 -11.35 9.83 9.28
N TRP A 191 -10.36 9.26 8.57
CA TRP A 191 -10.56 8.73 7.22
C TRP A 191 -11.50 7.54 7.19
N TYR A 192 -11.27 6.57 8.07
CA TYR A 192 -12.15 5.40 8.18
C TYR A 192 -13.54 5.78 8.68
N GLU A 193 -13.67 6.69 9.64
CA GLU A 193 -14.96 7.18 10.10
C GLU A 193 -15.76 7.84 8.96
N LYS A 194 -15.11 8.63 8.12
CA LYS A 194 -15.73 9.34 7.00
C LYS A 194 -16.30 8.39 5.92
N TYR A 195 -15.64 7.27 5.67
CA TYR A 195 -15.98 6.42 4.53
C TYR A 195 -16.53 5.02 4.90
N LEU A 196 -16.45 4.62 6.17
CA LEU A 196 -16.98 3.34 6.64
C LEU A 196 -18.27 3.47 7.48
N ASN A 197 -18.71 4.69 7.81
CA ASN A 197 -19.93 4.95 8.59
C ASN A 197 -21.09 5.39 7.72
#